data_a70e7ffaba0cb32e94e4d7eab2d28123
#
_entry.id   a70e7ffaba0cb32e94e4d7eab2d28123
#
_cell.length_a   1.000
_cell.length_b   1.000
_cell.length_c   1.000
_cell.angle_alpha   90.00
_cell.angle_beta   90.00
_cell.angle_gamma   90.00
#
_symmetry.space_group_name_H-M   'P 1'
#
loop_
_entity.id
_entity.type
_entity.pdbx_description
1 polymer ?
#
loop_
_entity_poly.entity_id
_entity_poly.type
_entity_poly.pdbx_seq_one_letter_code
_entity_poly.pdbx_strand_id
1 'polypeptide(L)'
;MASSVYIETTVISYLTANPSRDLIVAGHQQITSEWWSSVRPEVECFVSPFVIDEATRGDDEFARKRLEAIAEFSVLQVNEEIEALAREYFAALNIPEKSRIDAFHLAVAAWHKMDYVLSWNCKHIASGRVQKMLQDTNARLGVYTPIVCTPEELMEV
;
A
#
# COMPACT_ATOMS: atom_id res chain seq x y z
N MET A 1 18.87 -10.64 -4.22
CA MET A 1 17.43 -10.91 -4.17
C MET A 1 16.65 -9.61 -4.26
N ALA A 2 15.58 -9.60 -5.02
CA ALA A 2 14.76 -8.40 -5.18
C ALA A 2 13.97 -8.12 -3.89
N SER A 3 13.81 -6.84 -3.57
CA SER A 3 12.98 -6.41 -2.45
C SER A 3 11.51 -6.68 -2.74
N SER A 4 10.75 -7.02 -1.72
CA SER A 4 9.31 -7.23 -1.82
C SER A 4 8.56 -5.94 -1.47
N VAL A 5 7.62 -5.54 -2.33
CA VAL A 5 6.87 -4.30 -2.17
C VAL A 5 5.37 -4.58 -2.26
N TYR A 6 4.66 -4.24 -1.22
CA TYR A 6 3.20 -4.27 -1.20
C TYR A 6 2.68 -2.97 -1.80
N ILE A 7 1.91 -3.07 -2.87
CA ILE A 7 1.38 -1.90 -3.60
C ILE A 7 -0.03 -1.61 -3.11
N GLU A 8 -0.19 -0.53 -2.36
CA GLU A 8 -1.49 -0.13 -1.86
C GLU A 8 -2.25 0.63 -2.95
N THR A 9 -3.56 0.62 -2.88
CA THR A 9 -4.47 1.05 -3.95
C THR A 9 -4.25 2.48 -4.46
N THR A 10 -3.83 3.41 -3.58
CA THR A 10 -3.62 4.80 -3.99
C THR A 10 -2.54 4.94 -5.05
N VAL A 11 -1.51 4.09 -5.00
CA VAL A 11 -0.44 4.09 -6.01
C VAL A 11 -1.02 3.74 -7.38
N ILE A 12 -1.83 2.71 -7.43
CA ILE A 12 -2.47 2.24 -8.67
C ILE A 12 -3.44 3.28 -9.20
N SER A 13 -4.19 3.91 -8.30
CA SER A 13 -5.15 4.96 -8.66
C SER A 13 -4.46 6.16 -9.29
N TYR A 14 -3.35 6.60 -8.73
CA TYR A 14 -2.59 7.74 -9.26
C TYR A 14 -1.95 7.40 -10.61
N LEU A 15 -1.50 6.15 -10.77
CA LEU A 15 -0.91 5.70 -12.03
C LEU A 15 -1.90 5.75 -13.20
N THR A 16 -3.15 5.37 -12.95
CA THR A 16 -4.15 5.15 -14.01
C THR A 16 -5.13 6.29 -14.20
N ALA A 17 -5.17 7.26 -13.29
CA ALA A 17 -6.09 8.40 -13.36
C ALA A 17 -5.69 9.38 -14.46
N ASN A 18 -6.65 10.16 -14.92
CA ASN A 18 -6.37 11.29 -15.80
C ASN A 18 -5.50 12.32 -15.08
N PRO A 19 -4.66 13.07 -15.83
CA PRO A 19 -3.83 14.09 -15.21
C PRO A 19 -4.65 15.11 -14.39
N SER A 20 -4.22 15.34 -13.16
CA SER A 20 -4.89 16.26 -12.24
C SER A 20 -4.49 17.71 -12.55
N ARG A 21 -5.41 18.65 -12.28
CA ARG A 21 -5.12 20.09 -12.32
C ARG A 21 -4.50 20.58 -11.02
N ASP A 22 -4.65 19.83 -9.94
CA ASP A 22 -3.99 20.11 -8.68
C ASP A 22 -2.50 19.80 -8.82
N LEU A 23 -1.65 20.79 -8.55
CA LEU A 23 -0.21 20.65 -8.77
C LEU A 23 0.44 19.58 -7.89
N ILE A 24 -0.04 19.44 -6.66
CA ILE A 24 0.51 18.42 -5.74
C ILE A 24 0.13 17.03 -6.24
N VAL A 25 -1.13 16.83 -6.59
CA VAL A 25 -1.61 15.54 -7.11
C VAL A 25 -0.91 15.21 -8.44
N ALA A 26 -0.79 16.19 -9.33
CA ALA A 26 -0.09 16.01 -10.62
C ALA A 26 1.37 15.60 -10.41
N GLY A 27 2.03 16.22 -9.43
CA GLY A 27 3.41 15.84 -9.06
C GLY A 27 3.50 14.40 -8.56
N HIS A 28 2.55 13.98 -7.72
CA HIS A 28 2.49 12.59 -7.25
C HIS A 28 2.22 11.62 -8.39
N GLN A 29 1.36 11.98 -9.34
CA GLN A 29 1.11 11.16 -10.54
C GLN A 29 2.38 10.99 -11.37
N GLN A 30 3.14 12.06 -11.55
CA GLN A 30 4.40 12.03 -12.29
C GLN A 30 5.41 11.10 -11.62
N ILE A 31 5.58 11.23 -10.31
CA ILE A 31 6.49 10.39 -9.52
C ILE A 31 6.05 8.92 -9.61
N THR A 32 4.74 8.66 -9.52
CA THR A 32 4.20 7.30 -9.62
C THR A 32 4.54 6.67 -10.97
N SER A 33 4.39 7.42 -12.06
CA SER A 33 4.72 6.94 -13.40
C SER A 33 6.22 6.63 -13.53
N GLU A 34 7.08 7.48 -12.97
CA GLU A 34 8.53 7.26 -12.97
C GLU A 34 8.88 6.02 -12.15
N TRP A 35 8.30 5.87 -10.97
CA TRP A 35 8.51 4.69 -10.13
C TRP A 35 8.10 3.41 -10.85
N TRP A 36 6.92 3.46 -11.50
CA TRP A 36 6.37 2.31 -12.21
C TRP A 36 7.26 1.86 -13.36
N SER A 37 7.85 2.81 -14.08
CA SER A 37 8.72 2.52 -15.20
C SER A 37 10.13 2.10 -14.79
N SER A 38 10.69 2.72 -13.74
CA SER A 38 12.09 2.58 -13.40
C SER A 38 12.36 1.64 -12.24
N VAL A 39 11.51 1.64 -11.21
CA VAL A 39 11.75 0.88 -9.97
C VAL A 39 10.96 -0.43 -9.97
N ARG A 40 9.69 -0.39 -10.38
CA ARG A 40 8.84 -1.58 -10.38
C ARG A 40 9.49 -2.81 -11.03
N PRO A 41 10.19 -2.70 -12.18
CA PRO A 41 10.82 -3.88 -12.78
C PRO A 41 11.95 -4.49 -11.94
N GLU A 42 12.48 -3.74 -10.98
CA GLU A 42 13.61 -4.16 -10.14
C GLU A 42 13.16 -4.80 -8.81
N VAL A 43 11.86 -4.81 -8.52
CA VAL A 43 11.31 -5.31 -7.26
C VAL A 43 10.24 -6.37 -7.53
N GLU A 44 9.90 -7.13 -6.49
CA GLU A 44 8.76 -8.04 -6.53
C GLU A 44 7.54 -7.33 -5.95
N CYS A 45 6.51 -7.16 -6.77
CA CYS A 45 5.29 -6.45 -6.39
C CYS A 45 4.20 -7.41 -5.96
N PHE A 46 3.50 -7.04 -4.89
CA PHE A 46 2.43 -7.83 -4.29
C PHE A 46 1.22 -6.94 -4.01
N VAL A 47 0.05 -7.52 -4.12
CA VAL A 47 -1.21 -6.89 -3.73
C VAL A 47 -1.97 -7.86 -2.81
N SER A 48 -3.18 -7.49 -2.40
CA SER A 48 -4.05 -8.33 -1.59
C SER A 48 -5.47 -8.27 -2.13
N PRO A 49 -6.38 -9.14 -1.64
CA PRO A 49 -7.79 -9.03 -1.98
C PRO A 49 -8.38 -7.65 -1.66
N PHE A 50 -7.84 -6.95 -0.64
CA PHE A 50 -8.31 -5.60 -0.30
C PHE A 50 -7.97 -4.59 -1.40
N VAL A 51 -6.77 -4.69 -2.00
CA VAL A 51 -6.38 -3.84 -3.13
C VAL A 51 -7.27 -4.14 -4.33
N ILE A 52 -7.48 -5.41 -4.63
CA ILE A 52 -8.32 -5.83 -5.77
C ILE A 52 -9.74 -5.31 -5.59
N ASP A 53 -10.32 -5.46 -4.39
CA ASP A 53 -11.65 -4.98 -4.09
C ASP A 53 -11.76 -3.46 -4.27
N GLU A 54 -10.84 -2.70 -3.73
CA GLU A 54 -10.82 -1.24 -3.89
C GLU A 54 -10.63 -0.84 -5.36
N ALA A 55 -9.81 -1.58 -6.10
CA ALA A 55 -9.53 -1.29 -7.52
C ALA A 55 -10.74 -1.49 -8.42
N THR A 56 -11.73 -2.29 -8.00
CA THR A 56 -12.95 -2.54 -8.77
C THR A 56 -14.01 -1.46 -8.60
N ARG A 57 -13.82 -0.53 -7.66
CA ARG A 57 -14.84 0.49 -7.33
C ARG A 57 -14.81 1.66 -8.30
N GLY A 58 -15.97 2.32 -8.45
CA GLY A 58 -16.10 3.52 -9.25
C GLY A 58 -16.37 3.24 -10.72
N ASP A 59 -15.93 4.13 -11.59
CA ASP A 59 -16.15 4.03 -13.03
C ASP A 59 -15.49 2.78 -13.62
N ASP A 60 -16.25 2.05 -14.45
CA ASP A 60 -15.83 0.76 -15.00
C ASP A 60 -14.55 0.84 -15.84
N GLU A 61 -14.37 1.92 -16.59
CA GLU A 61 -13.19 2.09 -17.42
C GLU A 61 -11.92 2.24 -16.59
N PHE A 62 -11.98 3.06 -15.54
CA PHE A 62 -10.85 3.25 -14.63
C PHE A 62 -10.61 2.02 -13.77
N ALA A 63 -11.66 1.33 -13.34
CA ALA A 63 -11.53 0.06 -12.64
C ALA A 63 -10.78 -0.97 -13.50
N ARG A 64 -11.13 -1.06 -14.79
CA ARG A 64 -10.44 -1.95 -15.71
C ARG A 64 -8.96 -1.62 -15.84
N LYS A 65 -8.63 -0.33 -15.97
CA LYS A 65 -7.22 0.12 -16.05
C LYS A 65 -6.43 -0.24 -14.79
N ARG A 66 -7.03 -0.05 -13.62
CA ARG A 66 -6.38 -0.41 -12.35
C ARG A 66 -6.12 -1.91 -12.25
N LEU A 67 -7.13 -2.73 -12.60
CA LEU A 67 -6.99 -4.19 -12.56
C LEU A 67 -5.95 -4.70 -13.55
N GLU A 68 -5.90 -4.12 -14.75
CA GLU A 68 -4.89 -4.47 -15.76
C GLU A 68 -3.48 -4.16 -15.25
N ALA A 69 -3.31 -3.03 -14.56
CA ALA A 69 -1.99 -2.62 -14.06
C ALA A 69 -1.41 -3.62 -13.04
N ILE A 70 -2.25 -4.30 -12.28
CA ILE A 70 -1.83 -5.24 -11.23
C ILE A 70 -2.07 -6.71 -11.60
N ALA A 71 -2.50 -7.00 -12.82
CA ALA A 71 -2.92 -8.35 -13.23
C ALA A 71 -1.84 -9.42 -13.03
N GLU A 72 -0.57 -9.06 -13.15
CA GLU A 72 0.54 -10.00 -13.01
C GLU A 72 1.17 -10.03 -11.62
N PHE A 73 0.70 -9.19 -10.69
CA PHE A 73 1.23 -9.17 -9.34
C PHE A 73 0.71 -10.36 -8.53
N SER A 74 1.56 -10.89 -7.67
CA SER A 74 1.14 -11.93 -6.74
C SER A 74 0.17 -11.39 -5.71
N VAL A 75 -0.86 -12.17 -5.40
CA VAL A 75 -1.89 -11.80 -4.43
C VAL A 75 -1.61 -12.50 -3.11
N LEU A 76 -1.36 -11.72 -2.06
CA LEU A 76 -1.13 -12.22 -0.72
C LEU A 76 -2.46 -12.64 -0.09
N GLN A 77 -2.50 -13.85 0.45
CA GLN A 77 -3.71 -14.40 1.06
C GLN A 77 -3.98 -13.78 2.43
N VAL A 78 -5.24 -13.72 2.81
CA VAL A 78 -5.69 -13.22 4.10
C VAL A 78 -6.14 -14.41 4.95
N ASN A 79 -5.81 -14.36 6.25
CA ASN A 79 -6.16 -15.40 7.21
C ASN A 79 -6.64 -14.76 8.52
N GLU A 80 -7.01 -15.59 9.50
CA GLU A 80 -7.52 -15.10 10.78
C GLU A 80 -6.46 -14.33 11.57
N GLU A 81 -5.19 -14.71 11.45
CA GLU A 81 -4.09 -14.02 12.11
C GLU A 81 -3.91 -12.61 11.58
N ILE A 82 -4.07 -12.43 10.27
CA ILE A 82 -4.04 -11.10 9.64
C ILE A 82 -5.21 -10.26 10.14
N GLU A 83 -6.40 -10.84 10.25
CA GLU A 83 -7.57 -10.14 10.77
C GLU A 83 -7.36 -9.69 12.21
N ALA A 84 -6.79 -10.57 13.03
CA ALA A 84 -6.47 -10.23 14.42
C ALA A 84 -5.43 -9.11 14.52
N LEU A 85 -4.39 -9.18 13.68
CA LEU A 85 -3.34 -8.15 13.61
C LEU A 85 -3.93 -6.81 13.15
N ALA A 86 -4.84 -6.84 12.17
CA ALA A 86 -5.52 -5.63 11.68
C ALA A 86 -6.33 -4.96 12.80
N ARG A 87 -6.98 -5.73 13.67
CA ARG A 87 -7.70 -5.18 14.82
C ARG A 87 -6.75 -4.47 15.78
N GLU A 88 -5.58 -5.06 16.03
CA GLU A 88 -4.55 -4.42 16.87
C GLU A 88 -4.09 -3.10 16.26
N TYR A 89 -3.81 -3.10 14.97
CA TYR A 89 -3.38 -1.88 14.27
C TYR A 89 -4.47 -0.82 14.23
N PHE A 90 -5.71 -1.22 14.00
CA PHE A 90 -6.84 -0.28 13.98
C PHE A 90 -6.97 0.45 15.31
N ALA A 91 -6.88 -0.29 16.42
CA ALA A 91 -6.92 0.30 17.75
C ALA A 91 -5.74 1.25 17.99
N ALA A 92 -4.53 0.85 17.61
CA ALA A 92 -3.31 1.63 17.83
C ALA A 92 -3.27 2.89 16.94
N LEU A 93 -3.80 2.83 15.73
CA LEU A 93 -3.84 3.97 14.81
C LEU A 93 -4.84 5.05 15.23
N ASN A 94 -5.88 4.67 15.97
CA ASN A 94 -6.94 5.58 16.38
C ASN A 94 -7.54 6.34 15.19
N ILE A 95 -7.92 5.62 14.15
CA ILE A 95 -8.49 6.16 12.91
C ILE A 95 -10.00 5.90 12.85
N PRO A 96 -10.76 6.67 12.02
CA PRO A 96 -12.20 6.46 11.87
C PRO A 96 -12.53 5.07 11.32
N GLU A 97 -13.72 4.57 11.66
CA GLU A 97 -14.22 3.27 11.19
C GLU A 97 -14.17 3.15 9.66
N LYS A 98 -14.48 4.23 8.94
CA LYS A 98 -14.44 4.25 7.46
C LYS A 98 -13.04 4.02 6.90
N SER A 99 -12.01 4.19 7.72
CA SER A 99 -10.60 3.99 7.32
C SER A 99 -10.02 2.67 7.83
N ARG A 100 -10.86 1.77 8.34
CA ARG A 100 -10.43 0.46 8.88
C ARG A 100 -9.60 -0.34 7.87
N ILE A 101 -9.89 -0.20 6.59
CA ILE A 101 -9.17 -0.91 5.52
C ILE A 101 -7.66 -0.60 5.53
N ASP A 102 -7.27 0.59 5.98
CA ASP A 102 -5.85 0.97 6.07
C ASP A 102 -5.09 0.04 7.02
N ALA A 103 -5.72 -0.33 8.14
CA ALA A 103 -5.14 -1.29 9.07
C ALA A 103 -4.97 -2.68 8.45
N PHE A 104 -5.89 -3.10 7.58
CA PHE A 104 -5.78 -4.37 6.88
C PHE A 104 -4.62 -4.39 5.89
N HIS A 105 -4.41 -3.32 5.15
CA HIS A 105 -3.26 -3.22 4.25
C HIS A 105 -1.95 -3.40 5.02
N LEU A 106 -1.82 -2.73 6.16
CA LEU A 106 -0.62 -2.83 7.00
C LEU A 106 -0.45 -4.25 7.57
N ALA A 107 -1.55 -4.88 8.01
CA ALA A 107 -1.51 -6.21 8.59
C ALA A 107 -1.09 -7.28 7.57
N VAL A 108 -1.61 -7.21 6.35
CA VAL A 108 -1.23 -8.12 5.26
C VAL A 108 0.27 -8.02 5.00
N ALA A 109 0.77 -6.81 4.86
CA ALA A 109 2.18 -6.57 4.57
C ALA A 109 3.10 -7.06 5.71
N ALA A 110 2.72 -6.80 6.95
CA ALA A 110 3.51 -7.23 8.11
C ALA A 110 3.52 -8.75 8.26
N TRP A 111 2.36 -9.38 8.15
CA TRP A 111 2.24 -10.83 8.28
C TRP A 111 3.07 -11.57 7.23
N HIS A 112 3.01 -11.11 5.97
CA HIS A 112 3.76 -11.70 4.87
C HIS A 112 5.20 -11.21 4.78
N LYS A 113 5.66 -10.40 5.74
CA LYS A 113 7.05 -9.91 5.83
C LYS A 113 7.51 -9.17 4.58
N MET A 114 6.66 -8.28 4.07
CA MET A 114 7.04 -7.41 2.97
C MET A 114 8.12 -6.44 3.43
N ASP A 115 9.09 -6.18 2.57
CA ASP A 115 10.13 -5.18 2.87
C ASP A 115 9.52 -3.79 2.95
N TYR A 116 8.63 -3.46 2.01
CA TYR A 116 8.04 -2.12 1.91
C TYR A 116 6.53 -2.19 1.69
N VAL A 117 5.85 -1.18 2.24
CA VAL A 117 4.46 -0.84 1.88
C VAL A 117 4.50 0.48 1.14
N LEU A 118 4.11 0.48 -0.13
CA LEU A 118 4.12 1.67 -0.98
C LEU A 118 2.72 2.27 -1.05
N SER A 119 2.58 3.52 -0.68
CA SER A 119 1.28 4.18 -0.59
C SER A 119 1.41 5.70 -0.71
N TRP A 120 0.41 6.36 -1.30
CA TRP A 120 0.27 7.81 -1.24
C TRP A 120 -0.66 8.25 -0.10
N ASN A 121 -1.18 7.32 0.68
CA ASN A 121 -1.96 7.66 1.87
C ASN A 121 -1.01 8.07 3.00
N CYS A 122 -0.58 9.32 2.98
CA CYS A 122 0.38 9.85 3.95
C CYS A 122 -0.24 10.11 5.32
N LYS A 123 -1.58 10.03 5.42
CA LYS A 123 -2.27 10.25 6.68
C LYS A 123 -2.33 8.97 7.52
N HIS A 124 -2.67 7.83 6.90
CA HIS A 124 -2.94 6.60 7.64
C HIS A 124 -1.99 5.45 7.33
N ILE A 125 -1.10 5.59 6.36
CA ILE A 125 -0.18 4.50 5.98
C ILE A 125 1.26 4.99 5.89
N ALA A 126 1.58 5.81 4.88
CA ALA A 126 2.95 6.24 4.63
C ALA A 126 3.29 7.49 5.42
N SER A 127 3.50 7.34 6.72
CA SER A 127 3.85 8.46 7.60
C SER A 127 4.77 7.99 8.74
N GLY A 128 5.52 8.93 9.30
CA GLY A 128 6.38 8.64 10.44
C GLY A 128 5.60 8.17 11.66
N ARG A 129 4.40 8.74 11.88
CA ARG A 129 3.52 8.33 12.99
C ARG A 129 3.09 6.87 12.86
N VAL A 130 2.72 6.46 11.66
CA VAL A 130 2.31 5.08 11.39
C VAL A 130 3.50 4.13 11.52
N GLN A 131 4.65 4.51 11.00
CA GLN A 131 5.88 3.71 11.14
C GLN A 131 6.21 3.47 12.61
N LYS A 132 6.11 4.50 13.44
CA LYS A 132 6.36 4.40 14.88
C LYS A 132 5.35 3.47 15.55
N MET A 133 4.07 3.61 15.20
CA MET A 133 3.02 2.72 15.72
C MET A 133 3.31 1.27 15.38
N LEU A 134 3.69 1.00 14.12
CA LEU A 134 4.02 -0.36 13.67
C LEU A 134 5.20 -0.93 14.46
N GLN A 135 6.26 -0.15 14.64
CA GLN A 135 7.44 -0.59 15.40
C GLN A 135 7.05 -0.96 16.83
N ASP A 136 6.31 -0.10 17.52
CA ASP A 136 5.93 -0.30 18.91
C ASP A 136 4.97 -1.48 19.06
N THR A 137 3.94 -1.56 18.23
CA THR A 137 2.94 -2.63 18.29
C THR A 137 3.57 -3.98 17.95
N ASN A 138 4.37 -4.02 16.87
CA ASN A 138 5.00 -5.26 16.42
C ASN A 138 6.08 -5.76 17.38
N ALA A 139 6.79 -4.85 18.05
CA ALA A 139 7.74 -5.25 19.10
C ALA A 139 7.02 -5.99 20.23
N ARG A 140 5.83 -5.52 20.60
CA ARG A 140 5.01 -6.16 21.65
C ARG A 140 4.45 -7.52 21.19
N LEU A 141 4.10 -7.64 19.92
CA LEU A 141 3.44 -8.82 19.38
C LEU A 141 4.41 -9.85 18.75
N GLY A 142 5.69 -9.49 18.62
CA GLY A 142 6.67 -10.37 17.96
C GLY A 142 6.45 -10.47 16.44
N VAL A 143 6.00 -9.39 15.81
CA VAL A 143 5.68 -9.34 14.38
C VAL A 143 6.73 -8.51 13.65
N TYR A 144 7.06 -8.91 12.42
CA TYR A 144 7.96 -8.19 11.53
C TYR A 144 7.37 -6.83 11.15
N THR A 145 8.20 -5.80 11.09
CA THR A 145 7.76 -4.44 10.75
C THR A 145 8.24 -4.05 9.35
N PRO A 146 7.32 -3.90 8.38
CA PRO A 146 7.69 -3.36 7.06
C PRO A 146 7.97 -1.85 7.15
N ILE A 147 8.67 -1.33 6.17
CA ILE A 147 8.87 0.12 6.02
C ILE A 147 7.72 0.66 5.19
N VAL A 148 7.02 1.67 5.72
CA VAL A 148 5.95 2.36 4.98
C VAL A 148 6.53 3.60 4.30
N CYS A 149 6.29 3.75 3.00
CA CYS A 149 6.87 4.85 2.23
C CYS A 149 6.02 5.20 1.01
N THR A 150 6.29 6.38 0.46
CA THR A 150 5.70 6.80 -0.82
C THR A 150 6.62 6.38 -1.97
N PRO A 151 6.10 6.40 -3.22
CA PRO A 151 6.97 6.21 -4.38
C PRO A 151 8.15 7.16 -4.45
N GLU A 152 7.99 8.41 -3.98
CA GLU A 152 9.08 9.37 -3.92
C GLU A 152 10.23 8.90 -3.01
N GLU A 153 9.86 8.26 -1.90
CA GLU A 153 10.83 7.77 -0.91
C GLU A 153 11.50 6.45 -1.30
N LEU A 154 11.00 5.78 -2.34
CA LEU A 154 11.51 4.48 -2.79
C LEU A 154 11.97 4.52 -4.26
N MET A 155 12.65 5.59 -4.66
CA MET A 155 13.18 5.71 -6.03
C MET A 155 14.44 4.88 -6.24
N GLU A 156 15.07 4.44 -5.17
CA GLU A 156 16.22 3.53 -5.19
C GLU A 156 15.94 2.34 -4.26
N VAL A 157 16.32 1.17 -4.71
CA VAL A 157 16.15 -0.07 -3.95
C VAL A 157 17.42 -0.91 -3.92
#